data_7380d8b0eb4d659c4722aff351b6b488
#
_entry.id   7380d8b0eb4d659c4722aff351b6b488
#
_cell.length_a   1.000
_cell.length_b   1.000
_cell.length_c   1.000
_cell.angle_alpha   90.00
_cell.angle_beta   90.00
_cell.angle_gamma   90.00
#
_symmetry.space_group_name_H-M   'P 1'
#
loop_
_entity.id
_entity.type
_entity.pdbx_description
1 polymer ?
#
loop_
_entity_poly.entity_id
_entity_poly.type
_entity_poly.pdbx_seq_one_letter_code
_entity_poly.pdbx_strand_id
1 'polypeptide(L)'
;ATFIGFITFVFRFFWMRKSMEAELEIERRDKEHQEEINQMKMRFFINISHELRTPLTLILAPLQEIINKISDRWTRNQLEYIQRNANRLLHLVNQLMDYRRAELGVFELKAKRENAHQLIQDNFLFYDKLARHKKITYTLHSELEDKEELFDPNYLELIVNNLLSNAFKYTESGQSITVTVSYTHLRAHETD
;
A
#
# COMPACT_ATOMS: atom_id res chain seq x y z
N ALA A 1 -35.00 -51.64 29.60
CA ALA A 1 -33.79 -51.36 28.80
C ALA A 1 -33.92 -50.04 27.96
N THR A 2 -35.08 -49.73 27.41
CA THR A 2 -35.33 -48.57 26.54
C THR A 2 -35.26 -47.22 27.27
N PHE A 3 -35.72 -47.14 28.52
CA PHE A 3 -35.73 -45.89 29.31
C PHE A 3 -34.34 -45.41 29.73
N ILE A 4 -33.45 -46.33 30.09
CA ILE A 4 -32.03 -45.99 30.41
C ILE A 4 -31.29 -45.49 29.18
N GLY A 5 -31.52 -46.09 28.00
CA GLY A 5 -30.95 -45.63 26.73
C GLY A 5 -31.38 -44.22 26.35
N PHE A 6 -32.63 -43.86 26.60
CA PHE A 6 -33.14 -42.52 26.35
C PHE A 6 -32.51 -41.48 27.28
N ILE A 7 -32.38 -41.78 28.57
CA ILE A 7 -31.73 -40.87 29.55
C ILE A 7 -30.26 -40.63 29.18
N THR A 8 -29.51 -41.68 28.82
CA THR A 8 -28.10 -41.54 28.44
C THR A 8 -27.95 -40.75 27.13
N PHE A 9 -28.87 -40.94 26.19
CA PHE A 9 -28.91 -40.15 24.93
C PHE A 9 -29.14 -38.66 25.23
N VAL A 10 -30.16 -38.34 26.02
CA VAL A 10 -30.48 -36.95 26.38
C VAL A 10 -29.31 -36.29 27.13
N PHE A 11 -28.70 -37.02 28.10
CA PHE A 11 -27.54 -36.53 28.83
C PHE A 11 -26.34 -36.26 27.90
N ARG A 12 -26.01 -37.20 27.00
CA ARG A 12 -24.95 -37.00 25.99
C ARG A 12 -25.23 -35.82 25.07
N PHE A 13 -26.48 -35.66 24.65
CA PHE A 13 -26.89 -34.53 23.79
C PHE A 13 -26.69 -33.21 24.49
N PHE A 14 -27.13 -33.06 25.73
CA PHE A 14 -26.93 -31.85 26.49
C PHE A 14 -25.45 -31.57 26.80
N TRP A 15 -24.69 -32.60 27.11
CA TRP A 15 -23.26 -32.48 27.39
C TRP A 15 -22.48 -32.06 26.13
N MET A 16 -22.78 -32.68 25.00
CA MET A 16 -22.18 -32.37 23.71
C MET A 16 -22.51 -30.92 23.29
N ARG A 17 -23.77 -30.50 23.48
CA ARG A 17 -24.18 -29.11 23.18
C ARG A 17 -23.45 -28.11 24.06
N LYS A 18 -23.34 -28.39 25.35
CA LYS A 18 -22.62 -27.50 26.28
C LYS A 18 -21.11 -27.43 25.99
N SER A 19 -20.49 -28.53 25.58
CA SER A 19 -19.08 -28.52 25.19
C SER A 19 -18.86 -27.71 23.89
N MET A 20 -19.75 -27.80 22.93
CA MET A 20 -19.71 -27.06 21.68
C MET A 20 -19.93 -25.56 21.91
N GLU A 21 -20.86 -25.17 22.80
CA GLU A 21 -21.05 -23.77 23.19
C GLU A 21 -19.81 -23.20 23.89
N ALA A 22 -19.14 -23.97 24.74
CA ALA A 22 -17.91 -23.57 25.41
C ALA A 22 -16.73 -23.41 24.41
N GLU A 23 -16.62 -24.32 23.44
CA GLU A 23 -15.59 -24.25 22.39
C GLU A 23 -15.78 -23.00 21.49
N LEU A 24 -17.02 -22.74 21.07
CA LEU A 24 -17.36 -21.52 20.31
C LEU A 24 -17.07 -20.23 21.09
N GLU A 25 -17.32 -20.22 22.39
CA GLU A 25 -17.04 -19.07 23.24
C GLU A 25 -15.51 -18.82 23.39
N ILE A 26 -14.71 -19.90 23.47
CA ILE A 26 -13.24 -19.79 23.49
C ILE A 26 -12.77 -19.25 22.14
N GLU A 27 -13.23 -19.83 21.04
CA GLU A 27 -12.85 -19.37 19.68
C GLU A 27 -13.22 -17.90 19.46
N ARG A 28 -14.40 -17.47 19.94
CA ARG A 28 -14.83 -16.07 19.86
C ARG A 28 -13.90 -15.14 20.65
N ARG A 29 -13.54 -15.52 21.88
CA ARG A 29 -12.63 -14.73 22.71
C ARG A 29 -11.24 -14.65 22.12
N ASP A 30 -10.72 -15.73 21.57
CA ASP A 30 -9.43 -15.75 20.91
C ASP A 30 -9.41 -14.82 19.70
N LYS A 31 -10.49 -14.82 18.92
CA LYS A 31 -10.67 -13.93 17.77
C LYS A 31 -10.76 -12.46 18.19
N GLU A 32 -11.56 -12.14 19.20
CA GLU A 32 -11.67 -10.79 19.75
C GLU A 32 -10.30 -10.30 20.28
N HIS A 33 -9.58 -11.14 21.00
CA HIS A 33 -8.24 -10.81 21.50
C HIS A 33 -7.22 -10.59 20.37
N GLN A 34 -7.28 -11.39 19.32
CA GLN A 34 -6.44 -11.23 18.14
C GLN A 34 -6.74 -9.91 17.41
N GLU A 35 -8.01 -9.53 17.31
CA GLU A 35 -8.44 -8.25 16.74
C GLU A 35 -7.94 -7.06 17.57
N GLU A 36 -8.03 -7.13 18.90
CA GLU A 36 -7.48 -6.11 19.80
C GLU A 36 -5.96 -5.93 19.63
N ILE A 37 -5.21 -7.05 19.57
CA ILE A 37 -3.77 -7.02 19.33
C ILE A 37 -3.46 -6.37 17.98
N ASN A 38 -4.20 -6.71 16.94
CA ASN A 38 -4.01 -6.13 15.61
C ASN A 38 -4.31 -4.62 15.60
N GLN A 39 -5.36 -4.18 16.29
CA GLN A 39 -5.66 -2.76 16.43
C GLN A 39 -4.59 -2.00 17.21
N MET A 40 -4.06 -2.59 18.30
CA MET A 40 -2.96 -1.97 19.05
C MET A 40 -1.70 -1.85 18.19
N LYS A 41 -1.33 -2.88 17.45
CA LYS A 41 -0.21 -2.86 16.51
C LYS A 41 -0.40 -1.75 15.47
N MET A 42 -1.61 -1.62 14.91
CA MET A 42 -1.90 -0.58 13.92
C MET A 42 -1.73 0.82 14.50
N ARG A 43 -2.31 1.12 15.66
CA ARG A 43 -2.15 2.41 16.33
C ARG A 43 -0.69 2.75 16.61
N PHE A 44 0.09 1.77 17.06
CA PHE A 44 1.52 1.91 17.29
C PHE A 44 2.27 2.33 16.01
N PHE A 45 2.03 1.64 14.89
CA PHE A 45 2.68 1.98 13.63
C PHE A 45 2.25 3.34 13.09
N ILE A 46 0.96 3.70 13.20
CA ILE A 46 0.47 5.03 12.81
C ILE A 46 1.19 6.11 13.61
N ASN A 47 1.25 5.96 14.93
CA ASN A 47 1.89 6.94 15.81
C ASN A 47 3.38 7.10 15.50
N ILE A 48 4.13 5.98 15.40
CA ILE A 48 5.56 6.02 15.05
C ILE A 48 5.78 6.68 13.69
N SER A 49 4.93 6.40 12.71
CA SER A 49 5.10 7.02 11.39
C SER A 49 4.88 8.53 11.43
N HIS A 50 3.90 9.00 12.20
CA HIS A 50 3.70 10.43 12.40
C HIS A 50 4.88 11.06 13.16
N GLU A 51 5.36 10.39 14.22
CA GLU A 51 6.50 10.85 15.00
C GLU A 51 7.82 10.86 14.23
N LEU A 52 7.99 9.99 13.23
CA LEU A 52 9.16 9.99 12.35
C LEU A 52 9.01 10.98 11.18
N ARG A 53 7.81 11.14 10.64
CA ARG A 53 7.56 12.06 9.52
C ARG A 53 7.80 13.51 9.90
N THR A 54 7.34 13.92 11.07
CA THR A 54 7.43 15.30 11.55
C THR A 54 8.89 15.80 11.62
N PRO A 55 9.83 15.16 12.34
CA PRO A 55 11.21 15.61 12.37
C PRO A 55 11.91 15.55 11.02
N LEU A 56 11.61 14.54 10.18
CA LEU A 56 12.17 14.45 8.83
C LEU A 56 11.72 15.62 7.95
N THR A 57 10.45 16.01 8.01
CA THR A 57 9.93 17.17 7.27
C THR A 57 10.55 18.47 7.78
N LEU A 58 10.72 18.62 9.11
CA LEU A 58 11.37 19.78 9.73
C LEU A 58 12.87 19.87 9.39
N ILE A 59 13.53 18.78 9.08
CA ILE A 59 14.92 18.74 8.59
C ILE A 59 14.97 19.06 7.10
N LEU A 60 14.08 18.50 6.30
CA LEU A 60 14.11 18.65 4.84
C LEU A 60 13.83 20.07 4.37
N ALA A 61 12.90 20.78 5.02
CA ALA A 61 12.53 22.13 4.62
C ALA A 61 13.70 23.14 4.71
N PRO A 62 14.39 23.32 5.87
CA PRO A 62 15.53 24.22 5.94
C PRO A 62 16.73 23.73 5.11
N LEU A 63 16.93 22.42 4.99
CA LEU A 63 17.98 21.84 4.17
C LEU A 63 17.82 22.23 2.69
N GLN A 64 16.61 22.19 2.15
CA GLN A 64 16.31 22.64 0.78
C GLN A 64 16.61 24.14 0.61
N GLU A 65 16.27 24.96 1.59
CA GLU A 65 16.55 26.40 1.56
C GLU A 65 18.05 26.69 1.55
N ILE A 66 18.82 25.96 2.36
CA ILE A 66 20.29 26.12 2.41
C ILE A 66 20.91 25.68 1.08
N ILE A 67 20.51 24.55 0.51
CA ILE A 67 20.98 24.04 -0.79
C ILE A 67 20.78 25.07 -1.89
N ASN A 68 19.64 25.78 -1.89
CA ASN A 68 19.31 26.78 -2.89
C ASN A 68 20.17 28.05 -2.77
N LYS A 69 20.67 28.37 -1.56
CA LYS A 69 21.45 29.58 -1.27
C LYS A 69 22.95 29.37 -1.33
N ILE A 70 23.43 28.13 -1.19
CA ILE A 70 24.87 27.86 -1.08
C ILE A 70 25.53 27.87 -2.46
N SER A 71 26.66 28.54 -2.58
CA SER A 71 27.43 28.66 -3.83
C SER A 71 28.55 27.62 -3.89
N ASP A 72 29.07 27.18 -2.75
CA ASP A 72 30.13 26.18 -2.70
C ASP A 72 29.65 24.80 -3.15
N ARG A 73 30.31 24.28 -4.20
CA ARG A 73 29.93 23.03 -4.85
C ARG A 73 30.11 21.80 -3.94
N TRP A 74 31.17 21.78 -3.13
CA TRP A 74 31.44 20.63 -2.25
C TRP A 74 30.36 20.53 -1.17
N THR A 75 30.09 21.66 -0.47
CA THR A 75 29.08 21.74 0.57
C THR A 75 27.67 21.43 0.00
N ARG A 76 27.35 21.97 -1.17
CA ARG A 76 26.08 21.67 -1.84
C ARG A 76 25.92 20.15 -2.08
N ASN A 77 26.93 19.46 -2.59
CA ASN A 77 26.89 18.02 -2.84
C ASN A 77 26.67 17.24 -1.54
N GLN A 78 27.29 17.64 -0.42
CA GLN A 78 27.08 17.00 0.89
C GLN A 78 25.63 17.19 1.40
N LEU A 79 25.11 18.40 1.28
CA LEU A 79 23.72 18.70 1.68
C LEU A 79 22.70 17.96 0.82
N GLU A 80 22.91 17.88 -0.49
CA GLU A 80 22.07 17.07 -1.38
C GLU A 80 22.15 15.57 -1.05
N TYR A 81 23.30 15.07 -0.63
CA TYR A 81 23.44 13.68 -0.16
C TYR A 81 22.61 13.44 1.11
N ILE A 82 22.67 14.36 2.09
CA ILE A 82 21.85 14.30 3.30
C ILE A 82 20.36 14.35 2.94
N GLN A 83 19.96 15.26 2.06
CA GLN A 83 18.57 15.38 1.60
C GLN A 83 18.05 14.10 0.94
N ARG A 84 18.85 13.51 0.06
CA ARG A 84 18.47 12.22 -0.58
C ARG A 84 18.24 11.11 0.44
N ASN A 85 19.11 11.02 1.48
CA ASN A 85 18.94 10.01 2.53
C ASN A 85 17.73 10.29 3.42
N ALA A 86 17.45 11.54 3.78
CA ALA A 86 16.26 11.92 4.54
C ALA A 86 14.96 11.63 3.76
N ASN A 87 14.91 11.95 2.47
CA ASN A 87 13.80 11.61 1.59
C ASN A 87 13.62 10.08 1.46
N ARG A 88 14.73 9.33 1.40
CA ARG A 88 14.66 7.85 1.37
C ARG A 88 14.08 7.29 2.66
N LEU A 89 14.46 7.83 3.83
CA LEU A 89 13.88 7.43 5.11
C LEU A 89 12.38 7.72 5.16
N LEU A 90 11.95 8.91 4.73
CA LEU A 90 10.54 9.28 4.66
C LEU A 90 9.75 8.33 3.76
N HIS A 91 10.32 7.96 2.62
CA HIS A 91 9.72 6.98 1.71
C HIS A 91 9.57 5.61 2.36
N LEU A 92 10.60 5.11 3.06
CA LEU A 92 10.54 3.83 3.78
C LEU A 92 9.49 3.83 4.88
N VAL A 93 9.35 4.92 5.64
CA VAL A 93 8.31 5.09 6.66
C VAL A 93 6.91 4.99 6.02
N ASN A 94 6.70 5.67 4.89
CA ASN A 94 5.43 5.61 4.16
C ASN A 94 5.14 4.19 3.63
N GLN A 95 6.14 3.53 3.02
CA GLN A 95 5.99 2.14 2.54
C GLN A 95 5.65 1.16 3.67
N LEU A 96 6.26 1.32 4.85
CA LEU A 96 5.94 0.49 6.02
C LEU A 96 4.48 0.66 6.44
N MET A 97 3.96 1.89 6.39
CA MET A 97 2.57 2.19 6.71
C MET A 97 1.61 1.57 5.70
N ASP A 98 1.90 1.71 4.41
CA ASP A 98 1.08 1.14 3.34
C ASP A 98 1.03 -0.39 3.43
N TYR A 99 2.19 -1.01 3.70
CA TYR A 99 2.27 -2.45 3.95
C TYR A 99 1.39 -2.89 5.14
N ARG A 100 1.46 -2.16 6.27
CA ARG A 100 0.66 -2.49 7.45
C ARG A 100 -0.85 -2.29 7.25
N ARG A 101 -1.25 -1.27 6.51
CA ARG A 101 -2.66 -1.08 6.12
C ARG A 101 -3.15 -2.23 5.26
N ALA A 102 -2.30 -2.71 4.34
CA ALA A 102 -2.60 -3.86 3.49
C ALA A 102 -2.77 -5.15 4.31
N GLU A 103 -1.83 -5.42 5.21
CA GLU A 103 -1.83 -6.62 6.05
C GLU A 103 -3.10 -6.74 6.93
N LEU A 104 -3.59 -5.60 7.40
CA LEU A 104 -4.76 -5.54 8.28
C LEU A 104 -6.10 -5.40 7.53
N GLY A 105 -6.07 -5.36 6.20
CA GLY A 105 -7.27 -5.19 5.38
C GLY A 105 -7.97 -3.84 5.57
N VAL A 106 -7.32 -2.85 6.21
CA VAL A 106 -7.87 -1.53 6.50
C VAL A 106 -7.60 -0.59 5.33
N PHE A 107 -7.97 -1.02 4.12
CA PHE A 107 -8.00 -0.13 2.97
C PHE A 107 -9.38 0.50 2.85
N GLU A 108 -9.46 1.77 3.18
CA GLU A 108 -10.64 2.59 2.89
C GLU A 108 -10.50 3.12 1.46
N LEU A 109 -11.17 2.48 0.50
CA LEU A 109 -11.20 2.97 -0.88
C LEU A 109 -12.02 4.27 -0.93
N LYS A 110 -11.36 5.35 -1.35
CA LYS A 110 -11.99 6.66 -1.59
C LYS A 110 -12.20 6.86 -3.09
N ALA A 111 -13.11 6.06 -3.65
CA ALA A 111 -13.40 6.10 -5.06
C ALA A 111 -13.99 7.47 -5.46
N LYS A 112 -13.46 8.03 -6.57
CA LYS A 112 -13.91 9.27 -7.20
C LYS A 112 -14.06 9.04 -8.70
N ARG A 113 -14.86 9.88 -9.36
CA ARG A 113 -14.89 9.92 -10.82
C ARG A 113 -13.72 10.74 -11.29
N GLU A 114 -12.77 10.10 -11.91
CA GLU A 114 -11.57 10.73 -12.49
C GLU A 114 -11.14 9.97 -13.75
N ASN A 115 -10.26 10.59 -14.53
CA ASN A 115 -9.76 10.02 -15.76
C ASN A 115 -8.49 9.19 -15.50
N ALA A 116 -8.60 7.87 -15.55
CA ALA A 116 -7.49 6.95 -15.31
C ALA A 116 -6.41 7.06 -16.41
N HIS A 117 -6.81 7.29 -17.67
CA HIS A 117 -5.88 7.47 -18.78
C HIS A 117 -4.97 8.69 -18.52
N GLN A 118 -5.57 9.84 -18.18
CA GLN A 118 -4.82 11.07 -17.89
C GLN A 118 -3.87 10.89 -16.70
N LEU A 119 -4.33 10.27 -15.61
CA LEU A 119 -3.51 10.03 -14.42
C LEU A 119 -2.28 9.16 -14.75
N ILE A 120 -2.45 8.09 -15.53
CA ILE A 120 -1.34 7.22 -15.95
C ILE A 120 -0.38 7.97 -16.88
N GLN A 121 -0.91 8.79 -17.80
CA GLN A 121 -0.11 9.60 -18.71
C GLN A 121 0.74 10.63 -17.96
N ASP A 122 0.18 11.31 -16.97
CA ASP A 122 0.90 12.29 -16.14
C ASP A 122 2.04 11.62 -15.35
N ASN A 123 1.77 10.46 -14.75
CA ASN A 123 2.80 9.65 -14.08
C ASN A 123 3.87 9.17 -15.07
N PHE A 124 3.50 8.75 -16.27
CA PHE A 124 4.45 8.37 -17.32
C PHE A 124 5.37 9.52 -17.68
N LEU A 125 4.82 10.72 -17.92
CA LEU A 125 5.58 11.92 -18.28
C LEU A 125 6.55 12.36 -17.18
N PHE A 126 6.21 12.13 -15.91
CA PHE A 126 7.10 12.44 -14.78
C PHE A 126 8.45 11.70 -14.89
N TYR A 127 8.46 10.46 -15.38
CA TYR A 127 9.67 9.65 -15.53
C TYR A 127 10.44 9.88 -16.85
N ASP A 128 9.91 10.66 -17.80
CA ASP A 128 10.54 10.88 -19.12
C ASP A 128 11.97 11.48 -19.00
N LYS A 129 12.16 12.46 -18.11
CA LYS A 129 13.48 13.04 -17.86
C LYS A 129 14.49 12.02 -17.34
N LEU A 130 14.05 11.10 -16.48
CA LEU A 130 14.89 10.04 -15.94
C LEU A 130 15.23 9.01 -17.03
N ALA A 131 14.28 8.67 -17.90
CA ALA A 131 14.49 7.78 -19.04
C ALA A 131 15.58 8.32 -19.97
N ARG A 132 15.49 9.59 -20.35
CA ARG A 132 16.50 10.26 -21.19
C ARG A 132 17.87 10.28 -20.53
N HIS A 133 17.94 10.61 -19.24
CA HIS A 133 19.21 10.65 -18.50
C HIS A 133 19.85 9.27 -18.41
N LYS A 134 19.07 8.21 -18.23
CA LYS A 134 19.53 6.82 -18.19
C LYS A 134 19.70 6.19 -19.58
N LYS A 135 19.37 6.89 -20.68
CA LYS A 135 19.36 6.38 -22.05
C LYS A 135 18.49 5.13 -22.21
N ILE A 136 17.34 5.09 -21.55
CA ILE A 136 16.35 4.01 -21.61
C ILE A 136 15.29 4.41 -22.64
N THR A 137 14.94 3.47 -23.55
CA THR A 137 13.80 3.62 -24.43
C THR A 137 12.52 3.43 -23.63
N TYR A 138 11.70 4.50 -23.51
CA TYR A 138 10.55 4.53 -22.63
C TYR A 138 9.27 4.79 -23.43
N THR A 139 8.33 3.83 -23.44
CA THR A 139 7.12 3.87 -24.26
C THR A 139 5.86 3.52 -23.47
N LEU A 140 4.74 4.20 -23.78
CA LEU A 140 3.43 3.94 -23.20
C LEU A 140 2.47 3.50 -24.33
N HIS A 141 1.82 2.35 -24.13
CA HIS A 141 0.70 1.87 -24.93
C HIS A 141 -0.53 1.79 -24.03
N SER A 142 -1.52 2.62 -24.27
CA SER A 142 -2.75 2.65 -23.48
C SER A 142 -3.94 2.36 -24.40
N GLU A 143 -4.73 1.36 -24.01
CA GLU A 143 -6.03 1.04 -24.62
C GLU A 143 -7.20 1.67 -23.83
N LEU A 144 -6.89 2.43 -22.77
CA LEU A 144 -7.92 3.12 -21.99
C LEU A 144 -8.54 4.24 -22.81
N GLU A 145 -9.85 4.33 -22.73
CA GLU A 145 -10.60 5.46 -23.26
C GLU A 145 -10.37 6.71 -22.41
N ASP A 146 -10.41 7.88 -23.07
CA ASP A 146 -10.33 9.18 -22.39
C ASP A 146 -11.71 9.53 -21.80
N LYS A 147 -12.05 8.86 -20.68
CA LYS A 147 -13.31 9.04 -19.96
C LYS A 147 -13.11 8.97 -18.45
N GLU A 148 -14.07 9.55 -17.72
CA GLU A 148 -14.12 9.42 -16.26
C GLU A 148 -14.63 8.04 -15.86
N GLU A 149 -13.90 7.41 -14.93
CA GLU A 149 -14.22 6.13 -14.33
C GLU A 149 -14.20 6.24 -12.80
N LEU A 150 -14.84 5.30 -12.11
CA LEU A 150 -14.91 5.28 -10.65
C LEU A 150 -13.76 4.45 -10.09
N PHE A 151 -12.76 5.10 -9.52
CA PHE A 151 -11.60 4.45 -8.88
C PHE A 151 -11.01 5.34 -7.78
N ASP A 152 -10.07 4.83 -6.99
CA ASP A 152 -9.30 5.65 -6.04
C ASP A 152 -8.01 6.15 -6.72
N PRO A 153 -7.91 7.46 -7.04
CA PRO A 153 -6.76 7.99 -7.75
C PRO A 153 -5.46 7.88 -6.95
N ASN A 154 -5.51 7.96 -5.61
CA ASN A 154 -4.32 7.86 -4.78
C ASN A 154 -3.73 6.44 -4.84
N TYR A 155 -4.58 5.41 -4.83
CA TYR A 155 -4.10 4.03 -4.96
C TYR A 155 -3.62 3.72 -6.37
N LEU A 156 -4.29 4.22 -7.41
CA LEU A 156 -3.83 4.03 -8.78
C LEU A 156 -2.46 4.70 -8.99
N GLU A 157 -2.31 5.94 -8.54
CA GLU A 157 -1.02 6.66 -8.57
C GLU A 157 0.07 5.91 -7.80
N LEU A 158 -0.23 5.41 -6.59
CA LEU A 158 0.70 4.62 -5.77
C LEU A 158 1.15 3.35 -6.50
N ILE A 159 0.22 2.62 -7.13
CA ILE A 159 0.53 1.39 -7.89
C ILE A 159 1.43 1.72 -9.08
N VAL A 160 1.05 2.70 -9.89
CA VAL A 160 1.79 3.11 -11.09
C VAL A 160 3.20 3.56 -10.72
N ASN A 161 3.34 4.42 -9.70
CA ASN A 161 4.63 4.91 -9.24
C ASN A 161 5.53 3.78 -8.69
N ASN A 162 4.98 2.82 -7.95
CA ASN A 162 5.75 1.68 -7.47
C ASN A 162 6.25 0.80 -8.62
N LEU A 163 5.41 0.53 -9.62
CA LEU A 163 5.79 -0.26 -10.79
C LEU A 163 6.85 0.46 -11.63
N LEU A 164 6.66 1.74 -11.93
CA LEU A 164 7.59 2.54 -12.71
C LEU A 164 8.94 2.70 -11.98
N SER A 165 8.92 3.04 -10.71
CA SER A 165 10.12 3.15 -9.88
C SER A 165 10.94 1.85 -9.87
N ASN A 166 10.27 0.71 -9.74
CA ASN A 166 10.92 -0.60 -9.81
C ASN A 166 11.48 -0.87 -11.22
N ALA A 167 10.72 -0.60 -12.26
CA ALA A 167 11.21 -0.76 -13.64
C ALA A 167 12.48 0.07 -13.88
N PHE A 168 12.48 1.35 -13.51
CA PHE A 168 13.67 2.21 -13.65
C PHE A 168 14.84 1.82 -12.74
N LYS A 169 14.58 1.18 -11.61
CA LYS A 169 15.61 0.70 -10.68
C LYS A 169 16.38 -0.49 -11.25
N TYR A 170 15.68 -1.40 -11.93
CA TYR A 170 16.24 -2.67 -12.41
C TYR A 170 16.60 -2.67 -13.90
N THR A 171 16.26 -1.61 -14.64
CA THR A 171 16.60 -1.49 -16.06
C THR A 171 17.92 -0.74 -16.22
N GLU A 172 18.83 -1.34 -16.98
CA GLU A 172 20.14 -0.77 -17.27
C GLU A 172 20.08 0.23 -18.43
N SER A 173 21.14 1.02 -18.55
CA SER A 173 21.29 1.99 -19.64
C SER A 173 21.28 1.30 -21.01
N GLY A 174 20.53 1.84 -21.96
CA GLY A 174 20.40 1.31 -23.32
C GLY A 174 19.30 0.26 -23.50
N GLN A 175 18.64 -0.16 -22.42
CA GLN A 175 17.49 -1.06 -22.47
C GLN A 175 16.17 -0.31 -22.69
N SER A 176 15.04 -1.04 -22.68
CA SER A 176 13.71 -0.48 -22.87
C SER A 176 12.77 -0.78 -21.69
N ILE A 177 11.89 0.17 -21.40
CA ILE A 177 10.73 0.00 -20.52
C ILE A 177 9.48 0.30 -21.35
N THR A 178 8.59 -0.67 -21.44
CA THR A 178 7.29 -0.51 -22.10
C THR A 178 6.20 -0.63 -21.06
N VAL A 179 5.36 0.37 -20.96
CA VAL A 179 4.16 0.39 -20.12
C VAL A 179 2.96 0.08 -21.00
N THR A 180 2.26 -1.00 -20.70
CA THR A 180 1.03 -1.37 -21.42
C THR A 180 -0.14 -1.34 -20.45
N VAL A 181 -1.17 -0.60 -20.80
CA VAL A 181 -2.39 -0.48 -20.02
C VAL A 181 -3.56 -0.94 -20.88
N SER A 182 -4.21 -2.03 -20.44
CA SER A 182 -5.37 -2.59 -21.13
C SER A 182 -6.54 -2.78 -20.16
N TYR A 183 -7.73 -2.81 -20.71
CA TYR A 183 -8.95 -3.02 -19.94
C TYR A 183 -9.23 -4.52 -19.79
N THR A 184 -9.26 -5.03 -18.56
CA THR A 184 -9.67 -6.41 -18.27
C THR A 184 -11.09 -6.42 -17.70
N HIS A 185 -12.05 -7.00 -18.43
CA HIS A 185 -13.39 -7.26 -17.91
C HIS A 185 -13.32 -8.39 -16.86
N LEU A 186 -13.37 -8.02 -15.58
CA LEU A 186 -13.71 -8.98 -14.53
C LEU A 186 -15.22 -9.27 -14.65
N ARG A 187 -15.58 -10.37 -15.28
CA ARG A 187 -16.95 -10.91 -15.15
C ARG A 187 -17.06 -11.43 -13.71
N ALA A 188 -17.85 -10.76 -12.88
CA ALA A 188 -18.37 -11.36 -11.68
C ALA A 188 -19.21 -12.59 -12.14
N HIS A 189 -18.79 -13.79 -11.77
CA HIS A 189 -19.67 -14.95 -11.80
C HIS A 189 -20.71 -14.71 -10.72
N GLU A 190 -21.89 -14.29 -11.11
CA GLU A 190 -23.08 -14.46 -10.29
C GLU A 190 -23.24 -15.99 -10.13
N THR A 191 -22.96 -16.49 -8.94
CA THR A 191 -23.39 -17.81 -8.52
C THR A 191 -24.85 -17.68 -8.15
N ASP A 192 -25.73 -18.28 -8.97
CA ASP A 192 -27.14 -18.56 -8.65
C ASP A 192 -27.28 -19.39 -7.36
#